data_b151c75f97051a1a082046ed0dd548a1
#
_entry.id   b151c75f97051a1a082046ed0dd548a1
#
_cell.length_a   1.000
_cell.length_b   1.000
_cell.length_c   1.000
_cell.angle_alpha   90.00
_cell.angle_beta   90.00
_cell.angle_gamma   90.00
#
_symmetry.space_group_name_H-M   'P 1'
#
loop_
_entity.id
_entity.type
_entity.pdbx_description
1 polymer ?
#
loop_
_entity_poly.entity_id
_entity_poly.type
_entity_poly.pdbx_seq_one_letter_code
_entity_poly.pdbx_strand_id
1 'polypeptide(L)'
;MANTDSQKGKTLSGLLKEKFDTQIAGKPVALYTLTNKNGAEICITNFGGIVVSLMIPDVSGKMTDVVLGHESIEEYLNTPEKFLGALIGRYGNRIKKGSFVLDGTRYNIRSNNPDCVLHGGIVGYNNVVWDARQQDDQTLELTYLSKDGEEGFPGNLLVTVIYQLTDT
;
A
#
# COMPACT_ATOMS: atom_id res chain seq x y z
N MET A 1 37.54 -9.04 11.38
CA MET A 1 36.81 -9.37 10.13
C MET A 1 35.36 -9.07 10.41
N ALA A 2 34.87 -7.92 9.93
CA ALA A 2 33.51 -7.45 10.22
C ALA A 2 32.50 -8.21 9.35
N ASN A 3 31.42 -8.58 9.98
CA ASN A 3 30.33 -9.40 9.49
C ASN A 3 29.61 -8.71 8.31
N THR A 4 30.01 -9.01 7.07
CA THR A 4 29.44 -8.43 5.85
C THR A 4 28.13 -9.11 5.39
N ASP A 5 27.68 -10.16 6.08
CA ASP A 5 26.50 -10.94 5.71
C ASP A 5 25.18 -10.42 6.32
N SER A 6 25.25 -9.53 7.33
CA SER A 6 24.05 -9.03 8.03
C SER A 6 23.38 -7.82 7.36
N GLN A 7 23.91 -7.30 6.24
CA GLN A 7 23.36 -6.13 5.55
C GLN A 7 22.63 -6.45 4.23
N LYS A 8 22.73 -7.70 3.75
CA LYS A 8 22.06 -8.11 2.52
C LYS A 8 20.55 -8.24 2.75
N GLY A 9 19.76 -7.32 2.18
CA GLY A 9 18.30 -7.32 2.32
C GLY A 9 17.71 -6.33 3.32
N LYS A 10 18.56 -5.54 4.01
CA LYS A 10 18.12 -4.51 4.96
C LYS A 10 18.00 -3.15 4.26
N THR A 11 16.90 -2.46 4.49
CA THR A 11 16.63 -1.11 4.00
C THR A 11 17.32 -0.04 4.85
N LEU A 12 17.31 1.22 4.41
CA LEU A 12 17.85 2.34 5.19
C LEU A 12 17.10 2.54 6.52
N SER A 13 15.78 2.31 6.55
CA SER A 13 14.94 2.32 7.76
C SER A 13 15.17 1.12 8.66
N GLY A 14 15.90 0.10 8.20
CA GLY A 14 16.18 -1.11 8.96
C GLY A 14 15.20 -2.26 8.75
N LEU A 15 14.23 -2.10 7.85
CA LEU A 15 13.30 -3.16 7.48
C LEU A 15 14.03 -4.33 6.82
N LEU A 16 13.57 -5.54 7.09
CA LEU A 16 14.05 -6.78 6.48
C LEU A 16 13.09 -7.18 5.37
N LYS A 17 13.54 -7.18 4.12
CA LYS A 17 12.70 -7.48 2.95
C LYS A 17 12.03 -8.85 3.05
N GLU A 18 12.72 -9.85 3.58
CA GLU A 18 12.19 -11.20 3.77
C GLU A 18 10.95 -11.28 4.68
N LYS A 19 10.73 -10.31 5.56
CA LYS A 19 9.52 -10.22 6.39
C LYS A 19 8.27 -9.81 5.61
N PHE A 20 8.46 -9.38 4.36
CA PHE A 20 7.37 -9.03 3.44
C PHE A 20 7.21 -10.05 2.32
N ASP A 21 8.13 -10.98 2.16
CA ASP A 21 8.09 -11.99 1.11
C ASP A 21 7.13 -13.13 1.50
N THR A 22 5.95 -13.14 0.88
CA THR A 22 4.92 -14.14 1.13
C THR A 22 3.96 -14.27 -0.05
N GLN A 23 2.93 -15.08 0.10
CA GLN A 23 1.81 -15.16 -0.85
C GLN A 23 0.48 -14.88 -0.13
N ILE A 24 -0.32 -14.01 -0.72
CA ILE A 24 -1.68 -13.71 -0.24
C ILE A 24 -2.64 -13.89 -1.41
N ALA A 25 -3.66 -14.70 -1.22
CA ALA A 25 -4.64 -15.06 -2.26
C ALA A 25 -3.98 -15.58 -3.57
N GLY A 26 -2.87 -16.32 -3.44
CA GLY A 26 -2.12 -16.88 -4.57
C GLY A 26 -1.25 -15.88 -5.35
N LYS A 27 -1.16 -14.63 -4.90
CA LYS A 27 -0.30 -13.59 -5.49
C LYS A 27 0.94 -13.36 -4.62
N PRO A 28 2.13 -13.14 -5.22
CA PRO A 28 3.33 -12.81 -4.48
C PRO A 28 3.23 -11.42 -3.86
N VAL A 29 3.66 -11.30 -2.62
CA VAL A 29 3.81 -10.04 -1.87
C VAL A 29 5.27 -9.82 -1.60
N ALA A 30 5.74 -8.58 -1.74
CA ALA A 30 7.12 -8.18 -1.49
C ALA A 30 7.22 -6.73 -1.03
N LEU A 31 8.41 -6.35 -0.55
CA LEU A 31 8.79 -4.97 -0.24
C LEU A 31 9.67 -4.42 -1.35
N TYR A 32 9.22 -3.36 -1.99
CA TYR A 32 9.92 -2.60 -3.02
C TYR A 32 10.61 -1.40 -2.39
N THR A 33 11.84 -1.13 -2.80
CA THR A 33 12.62 0.00 -2.30
C THR A 33 12.97 0.90 -3.47
N LEU A 34 12.62 2.19 -3.36
CA LEU A 34 13.05 3.22 -4.29
C LEU A 34 14.04 4.14 -3.59
N THR A 35 15.07 4.57 -4.33
CA THR A 35 16.12 5.46 -3.81
C THR A 35 16.39 6.57 -4.81
N ASN A 36 16.68 7.79 -4.30
CA ASN A 36 17.09 8.89 -5.14
C ASN A 36 18.58 9.21 -4.97
N LYS A 37 19.10 10.11 -5.81
CA LYS A 37 20.51 10.53 -5.78
C LYS A 37 20.93 11.24 -4.50
N ASN A 38 19.98 11.79 -3.75
CA ASN A 38 20.23 12.50 -2.50
C ASN A 38 20.17 11.59 -1.27
N GLY A 39 20.01 10.26 -1.49
CA GLY A 39 20.00 9.25 -0.44
C GLY A 39 18.67 9.07 0.28
N ALA A 40 17.59 9.72 -0.17
CA ALA A 40 16.25 9.40 0.34
C ALA A 40 15.83 8.00 -0.13
N GLU A 41 15.06 7.31 0.71
CA GLU A 41 14.55 5.97 0.43
C GLU A 41 13.07 5.89 0.79
N ILE A 42 12.28 5.26 -0.07
CA ILE A 42 10.90 4.88 0.23
C ILE A 42 10.74 3.37 0.08
N CYS A 43 10.08 2.75 1.06
CA CYS A 43 9.73 1.34 1.04
C CYS A 43 8.23 1.18 0.86
N ILE A 44 7.81 0.37 -0.11
CA ILE A 44 6.40 0.17 -0.48
C ILE A 44 6.16 -1.33 -0.60
N THR A 45 5.12 -1.86 0.05
CA THR A 45 4.65 -3.22 -0.24
C THR A 45 3.51 -3.18 -1.24
N ASN A 46 3.48 -4.16 -2.15
CA ASN A 46 2.36 -4.33 -3.08
C ASN A 46 1.10 -4.92 -2.42
N PHE A 47 1.14 -5.33 -1.16
CA PHE A 47 -0.07 -5.55 -0.36
C PHE A 47 -0.64 -4.19 0.05
N GLY A 48 -1.85 -3.89 -0.38
CA GLY A 48 -2.52 -2.61 -0.11
C GLY A 48 -1.85 -1.39 -0.75
N GLY A 49 -0.77 -1.56 -1.52
CA GLY A 49 0.05 -0.46 -2.04
C GLY A 49 0.61 0.43 -0.93
N ILE A 50 0.96 -0.18 0.21
CA ILE A 50 1.28 0.54 1.45
C ILE A 50 2.67 1.16 1.36
N VAL A 51 2.78 2.46 1.65
CA VAL A 51 4.04 3.11 2.00
C VAL A 51 4.39 2.70 3.43
N VAL A 52 5.44 1.89 3.56
CA VAL A 52 5.88 1.30 4.84
C VAL A 52 6.85 2.21 5.58
N SER A 53 7.72 2.90 4.84
CA SER A 53 8.77 3.77 5.36
C SER A 53 9.11 4.84 4.33
N LEU A 54 9.47 6.03 4.78
CA LEU A 54 10.00 7.10 3.95
C LEU A 54 11.13 7.79 4.72
N MET A 55 12.37 7.48 4.34
CA MET A 55 13.58 8.05 4.91
C MET A 55 13.97 9.32 4.16
N ILE A 56 13.90 10.45 4.83
CA ILE A 56 14.32 11.76 4.30
C ILE A 56 15.27 12.44 5.29
N PRO A 57 16.17 13.34 4.82
CA PRO A 57 17.01 14.10 5.73
C PRO A 57 16.20 15.16 6.49
N ASP A 58 16.44 15.25 7.79
CA ASP A 58 15.97 16.38 8.60
C ASP A 58 16.84 17.64 8.36
N VAL A 59 16.55 18.73 9.07
CA VAL A 59 17.28 20.00 8.96
C VAL A 59 18.77 19.89 9.31
N SER A 60 19.18 18.83 10.01
CA SER A 60 20.58 18.54 10.35
C SER A 60 21.26 17.62 9.34
N GLY A 61 20.53 17.12 8.35
CA GLY A 61 20.97 16.12 7.38
C GLY A 61 20.88 14.68 7.89
N LYS A 62 20.30 14.43 9.07
CA LYS A 62 20.08 13.09 9.58
C LYS A 62 18.88 12.44 8.92
N MET A 63 19.06 11.25 8.35
CA MET A 63 17.97 10.46 7.79
C MET A 63 16.97 10.05 8.87
N THR A 64 15.71 10.39 8.66
CA THR A 64 14.61 10.16 9.60
C THR A 64 13.43 9.56 8.85
N ASP A 65 12.84 8.51 9.43
CA ASP A 65 11.58 7.95 8.89
C ASP A 65 10.41 8.87 9.29
N VAL A 66 9.66 9.30 8.30
CA VAL A 66 8.50 10.19 8.50
C VAL A 66 7.16 9.49 8.30
N VAL A 67 7.17 8.17 8.17
CA VAL A 67 5.98 7.33 8.01
C VAL A 67 5.81 6.42 9.23
N LEU A 68 4.57 6.28 9.68
CA LEU A 68 4.19 5.25 10.65
C LEU A 68 3.86 3.97 9.89
N GLY A 69 4.68 2.94 10.04
CA GLY A 69 4.52 1.64 9.40
C GLY A 69 4.80 0.48 10.35
N HIS A 70 4.57 -0.72 9.87
CA HIS A 70 4.90 -1.96 10.57
C HIS A 70 6.14 -2.62 9.97
N GLU A 71 6.81 -3.49 10.74
CA GLU A 71 8.07 -4.11 10.34
C GLU A 71 7.89 -5.41 9.53
N SER A 72 6.65 -5.87 9.35
CA SER A 72 6.35 -7.11 8.63
C SER A 72 4.95 -7.12 8.03
N ILE A 73 4.74 -7.99 7.02
CA ILE A 73 3.41 -8.21 6.46
C ILE A 73 2.45 -8.84 7.48
N GLU A 74 2.96 -9.66 8.38
CA GLU A 74 2.16 -10.29 9.44
C GLU A 74 1.54 -9.23 10.36
N GLU A 75 2.30 -8.21 10.72
CA GLU A 75 1.80 -7.10 11.53
C GLU A 75 0.70 -6.32 10.80
N TYR A 76 0.87 -6.02 9.50
CA TYR A 76 -0.19 -5.39 8.69
C TYR A 76 -1.46 -6.22 8.62
N LEU A 77 -1.36 -7.55 8.53
CA LEU A 77 -2.52 -8.45 8.51
C LEU A 77 -3.25 -8.49 9.86
N ASN A 78 -2.54 -8.34 10.97
CA ASN A 78 -3.07 -8.50 12.33
C ASN A 78 -3.38 -7.17 13.05
N THR A 79 -2.87 -6.02 12.56
CA THR A 79 -3.12 -4.72 13.19
C THR A 79 -4.60 -4.32 13.14
N PRO A 80 -5.15 -3.62 14.15
CA PRO A 80 -6.44 -2.96 14.06
C PRO A 80 -6.41 -1.73 13.12
N GLU A 81 -5.23 -1.12 12.92
CA GLU A 81 -5.02 0.09 12.09
C GLU A 81 -4.81 -0.29 10.62
N LYS A 82 -5.91 -0.60 9.91
CA LYS A 82 -5.88 -1.17 8.54
C LYS A 82 -5.49 -0.21 7.42
N PHE A 83 -5.33 1.09 7.70
CA PHE A 83 -5.21 2.10 6.64
C PHE A 83 -3.90 2.88 6.67
N LEU A 84 -2.98 2.57 7.57
CA LEU A 84 -1.67 3.22 7.64
C LEU A 84 -0.92 3.08 6.31
N GLY A 85 -0.62 4.20 5.65
CA GLY A 85 0.12 4.26 4.40
C GLY A 85 -0.55 3.62 3.18
N ALA A 86 -1.77 3.08 3.30
CA ALA A 86 -2.41 2.24 2.30
C ALA A 86 -3.16 3.04 1.23
N LEU A 87 -3.26 2.45 0.03
CA LEU A 87 -4.15 2.92 -1.02
C LEU A 87 -5.62 2.67 -0.62
N ILE A 88 -6.44 3.70 -0.84
CA ILE A 88 -7.86 3.69 -0.47
C ILE A 88 -8.73 3.69 -1.71
N GLY A 89 -9.72 2.81 -1.75
CA GLY A 89 -10.67 2.69 -2.86
C GLY A 89 -11.62 1.49 -2.72
N ARG A 90 -12.63 1.43 -3.64
CA ARG A 90 -12.85 2.40 -4.76
C ARG A 90 -13.21 3.81 -4.30
N TYR A 91 -13.90 3.94 -3.15
CA TYR A 91 -14.36 5.22 -2.62
C TYR A 91 -13.63 5.52 -1.30
N GLY A 92 -12.95 6.66 -1.25
CA GLY A 92 -12.29 7.13 -0.02
C GLY A 92 -13.29 7.75 0.96
N ASN A 93 -13.06 7.55 2.25
CA ASN A 93 -13.94 8.01 3.34
C ASN A 93 -15.30 7.28 3.32
N ARG A 94 -16.42 7.94 3.63
CA ARG A 94 -17.68 7.31 4.04
C ARG A 94 -18.78 7.42 3.00
N ILE A 95 -19.45 6.29 2.73
CA ILE A 95 -20.75 6.25 2.04
C ILE A 95 -21.82 5.98 3.10
N LYS A 96 -22.65 6.98 3.40
CA LYS A 96 -23.72 6.90 4.40
C LYS A 96 -24.68 5.76 4.07
N LYS A 97 -25.00 4.91 5.05
CA LYS A 97 -25.88 3.73 4.90
C LYS A 97 -25.41 2.73 3.83
N GLY A 98 -24.17 2.83 3.37
CA GLY A 98 -23.60 1.89 2.39
C GLY A 98 -24.34 1.83 1.06
N SER A 99 -25.01 2.90 0.62
CA SER A 99 -25.70 2.88 -0.67
C SER A 99 -25.67 4.23 -1.39
N PHE A 100 -25.69 4.17 -2.71
CA PHE A 100 -25.81 5.35 -3.60
C PHE A 100 -26.65 5.03 -4.82
N VAL A 101 -27.07 6.06 -5.55
CA VAL A 101 -27.75 5.94 -6.83
C VAL A 101 -26.86 6.51 -7.92
N LEU A 102 -26.67 5.74 -8.99
CA LEU A 102 -25.94 6.14 -10.17
C LEU A 102 -26.80 5.79 -11.39
N ASP A 103 -27.08 6.77 -12.25
CA ASP A 103 -27.91 6.63 -13.44
C ASP A 103 -29.25 5.92 -13.18
N GLY A 104 -29.92 6.32 -12.07
CA GLY A 104 -31.21 5.77 -11.64
C GLY A 104 -31.13 4.38 -10.97
N THR A 105 -30.00 3.72 -10.98
CA THR A 105 -29.79 2.41 -10.36
C THR A 105 -29.22 2.57 -8.95
N ARG A 106 -29.83 1.86 -7.97
CA ARG A 106 -29.32 1.82 -6.60
C ARG A 106 -28.28 0.73 -6.45
N TYR A 107 -27.13 1.09 -5.92
CA TYR A 107 -26.04 0.18 -5.55
C TYR A 107 -25.91 0.11 -4.04
N ASN A 108 -25.68 -1.12 -3.53
CA ASN A 108 -25.45 -1.38 -2.11
C ASN A 108 -24.03 -1.93 -1.96
N ILE A 109 -23.24 -1.24 -1.16
CA ILE A 109 -21.85 -1.59 -0.87
C ILE A 109 -21.80 -2.36 0.45
N ARG A 110 -20.93 -3.35 0.54
CA ARG A 110 -20.76 -4.15 1.77
C ARG A 110 -20.26 -3.28 2.91
N SER A 111 -21.06 -3.22 3.97
CA SER A 111 -20.77 -2.36 5.12
C SER A 111 -19.67 -2.95 5.99
N ASN A 112 -18.70 -2.13 6.37
CA ASN A 112 -17.62 -2.45 7.30
C ASN A 112 -17.62 -1.55 8.54
N ASN A 113 -18.71 -0.75 8.69
CA ASN A 113 -18.91 0.15 9.82
C ASN A 113 -20.42 0.21 10.11
N PRO A 114 -20.89 0.42 11.36
CA PRO A 114 -22.31 0.34 11.73
C PRO A 114 -23.26 1.18 10.87
N ASP A 115 -22.88 2.42 10.52
CA ASP A 115 -23.74 3.37 9.83
C ASP A 115 -23.29 3.74 8.41
N CYS A 116 -22.19 3.19 7.93
CA CYS A 116 -21.61 3.55 6.64
C CYS A 116 -20.68 2.47 6.07
N VAL A 117 -20.30 2.65 4.82
CA VAL A 117 -19.11 2.00 4.27
C VAL A 117 -17.95 2.96 4.41
N LEU A 118 -16.84 2.48 4.95
CA LEU A 118 -15.60 3.23 5.10
C LEU A 118 -14.55 2.67 4.14
N HIS A 119 -13.90 3.56 3.38
CA HIS A 119 -12.71 3.27 2.59
C HIS A 119 -12.86 2.08 1.62
N GLY A 120 -14.01 1.96 0.95
CA GLY A 120 -14.22 1.00 -0.12
C GLY A 120 -14.89 -0.32 0.27
N GLY A 121 -15.08 -0.60 1.57
CA GLY A 121 -15.78 -1.79 2.03
C GLY A 121 -14.93 -2.71 2.90
N ILE A 122 -15.29 -3.99 2.96
CA ILE A 122 -14.62 -5.00 3.80
C ILE A 122 -13.26 -5.34 3.20
N VAL A 123 -13.20 -5.54 1.89
CA VAL A 123 -11.97 -5.81 1.13
C VAL A 123 -11.73 -4.63 0.19
N GLY A 124 -11.35 -3.48 0.78
CA GLY A 124 -10.93 -2.30 0.02
C GLY A 124 -9.52 -2.46 -0.57
N TYR A 125 -9.05 -1.45 -1.29
CA TYR A 125 -7.73 -1.45 -1.95
C TYR A 125 -6.54 -1.65 -1.00
N ASN A 126 -6.74 -1.34 0.28
CA ASN A 126 -5.78 -1.59 1.36
C ASN A 126 -5.57 -3.08 1.70
N ASN A 127 -6.49 -3.96 1.29
CA ASN A 127 -6.47 -5.39 1.61
C ASN A 127 -6.29 -6.30 0.38
N VAL A 128 -5.88 -5.75 -0.76
CA VAL A 128 -5.63 -6.51 -1.98
C VAL A 128 -4.15 -6.51 -2.34
N VAL A 129 -3.71 -7.54 -3.07
CA VAL A 129 -2.36 -7.60 -3.63
C VAL A 129 -2.39 -6.97 -5.03
N TRP A 130 -1.64 -5.91 -5.22
CA TRP A 130 -1.45 -5.22 -6.48
C TRP A 130 -0.39 -5.94 -7.32
N ASP A 131 -0.56 -5.97 -8.62
CA ASP A 131 0.48 -6.40 -9.54
C ASP A 131 1.52 -5.28 -9.63
N ALA A 132 2.78 -5.58 -9.31
CA ALA A 132 3.83 -4.59 -9.15
C ALA A 132 4.91 -4.72 -10.22
N ARG A 133 5.34 -3.59 -10.76
CA ARG A 133 6.46 -3.48 -11.70
C ARG A 133 7.37 -2.33 -11.29
N GLN A 134 8.53 -2.63 -10.73
CA GLN A 134 9.57 -1.64 -10.52
C GLN A 134 10.22 -1.32 -11.87
N GLN A 135 10.10 -0.07 -12.32
CA GLN A 135 10.57 0.37 -13.64
C GLN A 135 12.05 0.72 -13.60
N ASP A 136 12.48 1.35 -12.52
CA ASP A 136 13.85 1.76 -12.22
C ASP A 136 14.04 1.93 -10.70
N ASP A 137 15.16 2.50 -10.27
CA ASP A 137 15.48 2.70 -8.84
C ASP A 137 14.59 3.75 -8.16
N GLN A 138 13.85 4.56 -8.93
CA GLN A 138 13.03 5.66 -8.43
C GLN A 138 11.53 5.50 -8.71
N THR A 139 11.12 4.47 -9.48
CA THR A 139 9.75 4.35 -9.98
C THR A 139 9.18 2.95 -9.78
N LEU A 140 8.05 2.87 -9.09
CA LEU A 140 7.24 1.65 -8.92
C LEU A 140 5.84 1.89 -9.47
N GLU A 141 5.41 1.02 -10.39
CA GLU A 141 4.04 0.96 -10.89
C GLU A 141 3.28 -0.18 -10.20
N LEU A 142 2.09 0.12 -9.69
CA LEU A 142 1.15 -0.85 -9.15
C LEU A 142 -0.12 -0.84 -9.98
N THR A 143 -0.63 -2.00 -10.36
CA THR A 143 -1.91 -2.13 -11.08
C THR A 143 -2.86 -3.09 -10.35
N TYR A 144 -4.15 -2.78 -10.40
CA TYR A 144 -5.19 -3.61 -9.84
C TYR A 144 -6.47 -3.52 -10.69
N LEU A 145 -7.00 -4.66 -11.10
CA LEU A 145 -8.31 -4.74 -11.74
C LEU A 145 -9.38 -5.05 -10.69
N SER A 146 -10.09 -4.04 -10.26
CA SER A 146 -11.29 -4.19 -9.44
C SER A 146 -12.45 -4.59 -10.36
N LYS A 147 -12.95 -5.81 -10.20
CA LYS A 147 -13.99 -6.38 -11.08
C LYS A 147 -15.37 -5.78 -10.80
N ASP A 148 -16.25 -5.87 -11.80
CA ASP A 148 -17.67 -5.53 -11.62
C ASP A 148 -18.27 -6.28 -10.42
N GLY A 149 -18.98 -5.54 -9.57
CA GLY A 149 -19.60 -6.08 -8.36
C GLY A 149 -18.66 -6.25 -7.14
N GLU A 150 -17.37 -5.98 -7.27
CA GLU A 150 -16.45 -6.03 -6.12
C GLU A 150 -16.93 -5.06 -5.03
N GLU A 151 -17.09 -5.58 -3.79
CA GLU A 151 -17.70 -4.89 -2.65
C GLU A 151 -19.12 -4.31 -2.91
N GLY A 152 -19.69 -4.50 -4.10
CA GLY A 152 -20.97 -3.97 -4.57
C GLY A 152 -20.84 -2.78 -5.52
N PHE A 153 -19.63 -2.36 -5.86
CA PHE A 153 -19.40 -1.29 -6.84
C PHE A 153 -19.59 -1.78 -8.27
N PRO A 154 -20.27 -1.01 -9.14
CA PRO A 154 -20.51 -1.40 -10.53
C PRO A 154 -19.30 -1.20 -11.43
N GLY A 155 -19.22 -2.02 -12.46
CA GLY A 155 -18.25 -1.92 -13.55
C GLY A 155 -16.84 -2.39 -13.20
N ASN A 156 -16.10 -2.81 -14.22
CA ASN A 156 -14.68 -3.09 -14.09
C ASN A 156 -13.90 -1.79 -14.02
N LEU A 157 -12.97 -1.69 -13.05
CA LEU A 157 -12.10 -0.53 -12.89
C LEU A 157 -10.64 -1.00 -12.83
N LEU A 158 -9.87 -0.73 -13.89
CA LEU A 158 -8.44 -0.89 -13.87
C LEU A 158 -7.81 0.35 -13.24
N VAL A 159 -7.09 0.17 -12.15
CA VAL A 159 -6.37 1.23 -11.43
C VAL A 159 -4.88 1.05 -11.62
N THR A 160 -4.20 2.13 -11.98
CA THR A 160 -2.74 2.20 -12.02
C THR A 160 -2.27 3.29 -11.07
N VAL A 161 -1.33 2.95 -10.19
CA VAL A 161 -0.70 3.89 -9.26
C VAL A 161 0.80 3.88 -9.54
N ILE A 162 1.39 5.06 -9.66
CA ILE A 162 2.83 5.23 -9.86
C ILE A 162 3.39 5.94 -8.63
N TYR A 163 4.30 5.26 -7.94
CA TYR A 163 5.15 5.87 -6.93
C TYR A 163 6.46 6.29 -7.58
N GLN A 164 6.80 7.56 -7.43
CA GLN A 164 8.05 8.11 -7.96
C GLN A 164 8.76 8.93 -6.89
N LEU A 165 9.99 8.56 -6.58
CA LEU A 165 10.87 9.29 -5.66
C LEU A 165 11.77 10.22 -6.48
N THR A 166 11.45 11.51 -6.50
CA THR A 166 12.23 12.51 -7.23
C THR A 166 13.51 12.90 -6.50
N ASP A 167 14.44 13.56 -7.21
CA ASP A 167 15.70 14.06 -6.62
C ASP A 167 15.53 15.40 -5.86
N THR A 168 14.31 15.97 -5.83
CA THR A 168 13.99 17.25 -5.18
C THR A 168 12.96 17.06 -4.11
#